data_1a0741bc23e03d57231f20fc422950dc
#
_entry.id   1a0741bc23e03d57231f20fc422950dc
#
_cell.length_a   1.000
_cell.length_b   1.000
_cell.length_c   1.000
_cell.angle_alpha   90.00
_cell.angle_beta   90.00
_cell.angle_gamma   90.00
#
_symmetry.space_group_name_H-M   'P 1'
#
loop_
_entity.id
_entity.type
_entity.pdbx_description
1 polymer ?
#
loop_
_entity_poly.entity_id
_entity_poly.type
_entity_poly.pdbx_seq_one_letter_code
_entity_poly.pdbx_strand_id
1 'polypeptide(L)'
;LTLRIGTALTELPPPFLVAPAIDPIDVLAYPDGIKVRIEFPEALSGDKARLVEVNPPAGSPQFPLVEFNSDKQVNTVLSPAFLAARHGQDIKFRWNLNRNGELTGSSEAVSFGVMEMADEDARLPTPDVADDKDDTLDVRKLSTADLLKSTRWVHQAIGHTVWGIYEGVNEQG
;
A
#
# COMPACT_ATOMS: atom_id res chain seq x y z
N LEU A 1 42.96 4.62 -31.11
CA LEU A 1 41.65 3.95 -30.97
C LEU A 1 41.50 3.51 -29.52
N THR A 2 40.79 4.29 -28.69
CA THR A 2 40.57 3.94 -27.29
C THR A 2 39.31 3.09 -27.23
N LEU A 3 39.45 1.78 -27.06
CA LEU A 3 38.36 0.87 -26.82
C LEU A 3 37.88 1.09 -25.38
N ARG A 4 36.74 1.74 -25.20
CA ARG A 4 36.02 1.68 -23.93
C ARG A 4 35.29 0.35 -23.87
N ILE A 5 35.84 -0.60 -23.13
CA ILE A 5 35.11 -1.78 -22.72
C ILE A 5 34.13 -1.29 -21.67
N GLY A 6 32.86 -1.05 -22.09
CA GLY A 6 31.77 -0.83 -21.16
C GLY A 6 31.65 -2.07 -20.30
N THR A 7 31.79 -1.93 -18.97
CA THR A 7 31.41 -2.98 -18.02
C THR A 7 29.95 -3.34 -18.35
N ALA A 8 29.68 -4.61 -18.70
CA ALA A 8 28.34 -5.10 -18.88
C ALA A 8 27.54 -4.70 -17.63
N LEU A 9 26.47 -3.92 -17.79
CA LEU A 9 25.56 -3.60 -16.68
C LEU A 9 25.02 -4.93 -16.19
N THR A 10 25.35 -5.31 -14.95
CA THR A 10 24.77 -6.46 -14.29
C THR A 10 23.25 -6.25 -14.30
N GLU A 11 22.54 -7.25 -14.79
CA GLU A 11 21.09 -7.21 -14.78
C GLU A 11 20.58 -7.11 -13.34
N LEU A 12 19.81 -6.05 -13.04
CA LEU A 12 19.27 -5.82 -11.71
C LEU A 12 18.03 -6.69 -11.51
N PRO A 13 18.01 -7.62 -10.52
CA PRO A 13 16.86 -8.47 -10.28
C PRO A 13 15.62 -7.65 -9.91
N PRO A 14 14.42 -8.05 -10.33
CA PRO A 14 13.19 -7.33 -9.99
C PRO A 14 12.90 -7.42 -8.48
N PRO A 15 12.16 -6.45 -7.91
CA PRO A 15 11.74 -6.51 -6.53
C PRO A 15 10.66 -7.59 -6.34
N PHE A 16 10.49 -8.10 -5.11
CA PHE A 16 9.52 -9.15 -4.80
C PHE A 16 8.84 -8.94 -3.45
N LEU A 17 7.70 -9.60 -3.25
CA LEU A 17 6.94 -9.58 -2.00
C LEU A 17 7.62 -10.47 -0.95
N VAL A 18 7.68 -9.97 0.29
CA VAL A 18 8.19 -10.75 1.42
C VAL A 18 7.03 -11.48 2.10
N ALA A 19 7.20 -12.78 2.35
CA ALA A 19 6.23 -13.56 3.10
C ALA A 19 5.85 -12.86 4.44
N PRO A 20 4.58 -12.92 4.87
CA PRO A 20 3.48 -13.73 4.35
C PRO A 20 2.72 -13.14 3.15
N ALA A 21 3.14 -11.98 2.63
CA ALA A 21 2.47 -11.37 1.47
C ALA A 21 2.60 -12.24 0.22
N ILE A 22 1.51 -12.42 -0.48
CA ILE A 22 1.39 -13.18 -1.73
C ILE A 22 0.67 -12.37 -2.80
N ASP A 23 0.89 -12.72 -4.04
CA ASP A 23 0.19 -12.16 -5.20
C ASP A 23 -1.01 -13.08 -5.58
N PRO A 24 -2.24 -12.58 -5.73
CA PRO A 24 -2.66 -11.19 -5.51
C PRO A 24 -2.73 -10.81 -4.02
N ILE A 25 -2.50 -9.52 -3.73
CA ILE A 25 -2.43 -8.97 -2.38
C ILE A 25 -3.84 -8.74 -1.85
N ASP A 26 -4.25 -9.46 -0.81
CA ASP A 26 -5.47 -9.17 -0.05
C ASP A 26 -5.20 -8.03 0.94
N VAL A 27 -5.69 -6.84 0.63
CA VAL A 27 -5.44 -5.62 1.42
C VAL A 27 -5.85 -5.78 2.88
N LEU A 28 -6.99 -6.44 3.12
CA LEU A 28 -7.56 -6.60 4.47
C LEU A 28 -6.83 -7.64 5.32
N ALA A 29 -6.03 -8.52 4.69
CA ALA A 29 -5.22 -9.50 5.41
C ALA A 29 -3.97 -8.91 6.07
N TYR A 30 -3.56 -7.69 5.68
CA TYR A 30 -2.31 -7.07 6.13
C TYR A 30 -2.54 -5.71 6.79
N PRO A 31 -3.04 -5.66 8.03
CA PRO A 31 -3.34 -4.40 8.74
C PRO A 31 -2.10 -3.54 9.01
N ASP A 32 -0.91 -4.13 9.03
CA ASP A 32 0.37 -3.44 9.20
C ASP A 32 1.07 -3.14 7.85
N GLY A 33 0.41 -3.45 6.74
CA GLY A 33 1.00 -3.38 5.41
C GLY A 33 1.85 -4.58 5.05
N ILE A 34 2.52 -4.48 3.91
CA ILE A 34 3.39 -5.54 3.37
C ILE A 34 4.78 -5.02 3.09
N LYS A 35 5.75 -5.91 2.95
CA LYS A 35 7.12 -5.56 2.57
C LYS A 35 7.41 -5.99 1.14
N VAL A 36 8.00 -5.06 0.38
CA VAL A 36 8.64 -5.33 -0.90
C VAL A 36 10.15 -5.33 -0.66
N ARG A 37 10.82 -6.36 -1.13
CA ARG A 37 12.27 -6.52 -0.98
C ARG A 37 12.97 -6.39 -2.31
N ILE A 38 14.12 -5.74 -2.24
CA ILE A 38 15.11 -5.66 -3.29
C ILE A 38 16.33 -6.42 -2.76
N GLU A 39 16.80 -7.41 -3.49
CA GLU A 39 18.03 -8.13 -3.21
C GLU A 39 19.03 -7.93 -4.35
N PHE A 40 20.21 -7.46 -4.01
CA PHE A 40 21.27 -7.26 -4.99
C PHE A 40 22.61 -7.73 -4.40
N PRO A 41 22.99 -8.99 -4.63
CA PRO A 41 24.23 -9.58 -4.06
C PRO A 41 25.50 -8.80 -4.41
N GLU A 42 25.52 -8.13 -5.56
CA GLU A 42 26.65 -7.32 -6.03
C GLU A 42 26.65 -5.87 -5.50
N ALA A 43 25.73 -5.54 -4.59
CA ALA A 43 25.70 -4.23 -3.96
C ALA A 43 27.01 -3.93 -3.22
N LEU A 44 27.55 -2.75 -3.48
CA LEU A 44 28.75 -2.24 -2.82
C LEU A 44 28.35 -1.43 -1.57
N SER A 45 29.33 -1.23 -0.69
CA SER A 45 29.12 -0.33 0.47
C SER A 45 28.74 1.07 -0.01
N GLY A 46 27.67 1.64 0.56
CA GLY A 46 27.15 2.95 0.18
C GLY A 46 26.17 2.94 -1.00
N ASP A 47 25.98 1.81 -1.68
CA ASP A 47 24.93 1.68 -2.68
C ASP A 47 23.54 1.83 -2.03
N LYS A 48 22.63 2.50 -2.75
CA LYS A 48 21.27 2.72 -2.30
C LYS A 48 20.28 2.29 -3.38
N ALA A 49 19.14 1.79 -2.94
CA ALA A 49 18.03 1.46 -3.80
C ALA A 49 16.82 2.36 -3.52
N ARG A 50 16.07 2.67 -4.57
CA ARG A 50 14.76 3.28 -4.47
C ARG A 50 13.75 2.41 -5.19
N LEU A 51 12.71 2.00 -4.47
CA LEU A 51 11.55 1.39 -5.10
C LEU A 51 10.82 2.47 -5.92
N VAL A 52 10.37 2.13 -7.11
CA VAL A 52 9.69 3.06 -8.02
C VAL A 52 8.41 2.39 -8.50
N GLU A 53 7.28 3.02 -8.22
CA GLU A 53 5.99 2.64 -8.81
C GLU A 53 5.95 3.15 -10.26
N VAL A 54 5.59 2.28 -11.18
CA VAL A 54 5.46 2.62 -12.61
C VAL A 54 4.06 3.17 -12.85
N ASN A 55 3.95 4.38 -13.40
CA ASN A 55 2.69 5.09 -13.61
C ASN A 55 1.86 5.27 -12.32
N PRO A 56 2.43 5.87 -11.27
CA PRO A 56 1.71 6.07 -10.04
C PRO A 56 0.53 7.03 -10.23
N PRO A 57 -0.53 6.91 -9.40
CA PRO A 57 -1.59 7.92 -9.37
C PRO A 57 -1.03 9.32 -9.12
N ALA A 58 -1.70 10.33 -9.65
CA ALA A 58 -1.28 11.73 -9.47
C ALA A 58 -1.18 12.09 -7.98
N GLY A 59 -0.06 12.73 -7.60
CA GLY A 59 0.19 13.13 -6.21
C GLY A 59 0.77 12.02 -5.32
N SER A 60 1.04 10.82 -5.86
CA SER A 60 1.71 9.76 -5.09
C SER A 60 3.12 10.20 -4.69
N PRO A 61 3.51 10.08 -3.40
CA PRO A 61 4.85 10.38 -2.96
C PRO A 61 5.85 9.34 -3.50
N GLN A 62 7.09 9.79 -3.73
CA GLN A 62 8.17 8.88 -4.08
C GLN A 62 8.62 8.08 -2.86
N PHE A 63 8.98 6.82 -3.09
CA PHE A 63 9.63 6.02 -2.05
C PHE A 63 11.01 6.58 -1.68
N PRO A 64 11.44 6.38 -0.44
CA PRO A 64 12.75 6.86 0.01
C PRO A 64 13.90 6.11 -0.68
N LEU A 65 15.03 6.77 -0.73
CA LEU A 65 16.29 6.16 -1.13
C LEU A 65 16.90 5.48 0.10
N VAL A 66 17.09 4.17 0.07
CA VAL A 66 17.51 3.34 1.20
C VAL A 66 18.83 2.63 0.87
N GLU A 67 19.77 2.64 1.81
CA GLU A 67 21.04 1.93 1.69
C GLU A 67 20.85 0.42 1.88
N PHE A 68 21.62 -0.38 1.11
CA PHE A 68 21.63 -1.83 1.27
C PHE A 68 22.21 -2.20 2.64
N ASN A 69 21.54 -3.14 3.32
CA ASN A 69 22.02 -3.68 4.58
C ASN A 69 23.20 -4.68 4.38
N SER A 70 23.66 -5.28 5.48
CA SER A 70 24.74 -6.30 5.45
C SER A 70 24.40 -7.51 4.57
N ASP A 71 23.13 -7.84 4.45
CA ASP A 71 22.62 -8.98 3.67
C ASP A 71 22.37 -8.61 2.20
N LYS A 72 22.78 -7.42 1.79
CA LYS A 72 22.56 -6.89 0.44
C LYS A 72 21.08 -6.74 0.07
N GLN A 73 20.28 -6.34 1.04
CA GLN A 73 18.84 -6.19 0.92
C GLN A 73 18.38 -4.79 1.27
N VAL A 74 17.32 -4.34 0.60
CA VAL A 74 16.53 -3.17 0.97
C VAL A 74 15.07 -3.61 1.08
N ASN A 75 14.41 -3.24 2.18
CA ASN A 75 13.00 -3.49 2.40
C ASN A 75 12.23 -2.18 2.39
N THR A 76 11.15 -2.12 1.64
CA THR A 76 10.22 -1.00 1.60
C THR A 76 8.85 -1.48 2.08
N VAL A 77 8.25 -0.78 3.03
CA VAL A 77 6.90 -1.10 3.52
C VAL A 77 5.87 -0.36 2.68
N LEU A 78 4.93 -1.11 2.12
CA LEU A 78 3.70 -0.57 1.54
C LEU A 78 2.65 -0.53 2.64
N SER A 79 2.22 0.67 3.00
CA SER A 79 1.22 0.86 4.06
C SER A 79 -0.15 0.32 3.67
N PRO A 80 -1.03 -0.02 4.64
CA PRO A 80 -2.40 -0.40 4.34
C PRO A 80 -3.14 0.64 3.51
N ALA A 81 -2.96 1.93 3.80
CA ALA A 81 -3.56 3.02 3.03
C ALA A 81 -3.05 3.09 1.58
N PHE A 82 -1.74 2.81 1.35
CA PHE A 82 -1.18 2.73 0.01
C PHE A 82 -1.84 1.62 -0.80
N LEU A 83 -2.00 0.44 -0.22
CA LEU A 83 -2.64 -0.71 -0.86
C LEU A 83 -4.12 -0.47 -1.11
N ALA A 84 -4.83 0.09 -0.11
CA ALA A 84 -6.25 0.41 -0.22
C ALA A 84 -6.55 1.42 -1.34
N ALA A 85 -5.67 2.41 -1.53
CA ALA A 85 -5.81 3.37 -2.64
C ALA A 85 -5.64 2.73 -4.03
N ARG A 86 -5.20 1.47 -4.10
CA ARG A 86 -4.94 0.71 -5.34
C ARG A 86 -5.71 -0.61 -5.41
N HIS A 87 -6.72 -0.80 -4.54
CA HIS A 87 -7.52 -2.02 -4.57
C HIS A 87 -8.19 -2.21 -5.94
N GLY A 88 -8.34 -3.45 -6.35
CA GLY A 88 -8.89 -3.81 -7.66
C GLY A 88 -7.99 -3.46 -8.85
N GLN A 89 -6.71 -3.10 -8.63
CA GLN A 89 -5.77 -2.73 -9.69
C GLN A 89 -4.48 -3.53 -9.59
N ASP A 90 -3.75 -3.56 -10.69
CA ASP A 90 -2.37 -4.04 -10.70
C ASP A 90 -1.42 -2.89 -10.40
N ILE A 91 -0.47 -3.12 -9.50
CA ILE A 91 0.63 -2.20 -9.24
C ILE A 91 1.92 -2.75 -9.86
N LYS A 92 2.67 -1.88 -10.51
CA LYS A 92 3.96 -2.24 -11.10
C LYS A 92 5.10 -1.57 -10.37
N PHE A 93 6.09 -2.35 -9.98
CA PHE A 93 7.30 -1.86 -9.35
C PHE A 93 8.54 -2.22 -10.15
N ARG A 94 9.46 -1.30 -10.18
CA ARG A 94 10.88 -1.49 -10.47
C ARG A 94 11.69 -0.85 -9.38
N TRP A 95 12.99 -0.97 -9.38
CA TRP A 95 13.84 -0.20 -8.50
C TRP A 95 15.02 0.40 -9.22
N ASN A 96 15.55 1.47 -8.67
CA ASN A 96 16.70 2.20 -9.18
C ASN A 96 17.89 2.01 -8.26
N LEU A 97 19.05 1.67 -8.84
CA LEU A 97 20.32 1.64 -8.15
C LEU A 97 20.97 3.01 -8.19
N ASN A 98 21.29 3.54 -7.02
CA ASN A 98 22.11 4.74 -6.86
C ASN A 98 23.47 4.35 -6.28
N ARG A 99 24.51 4.71 -6.99
CA ARG A 99 25.92 4.49 -6.61
C ARG A 99 26.65 5.82 -6.66
N ASN A 100 27.37 6.17 -5.59
CA ASN A 100 28.08 7.46 -5.48
C ASN A 100 27.18 8.69 -5.68
N GLY A 101 25.90 8.58 -5.32
CA GLY A 101 24.92 9.67 -5.47
C GLY A 101 24.29 9.79 -6.86
N GLU A 102 24.66 8.94 -7.80
CA GLU A 102 24.13 8.96 -9.18
C GLU A 102 23.28 7.72 -9.48
N LEU A 103 22.27 7.92 -10.33
CA LEU A 103 21.46 6.83 -10.87
C LEU A 103 22.34 5.99 -11.80
N THR A 104 22.58 4.73 -11.41
CA THR A 104 23.47 3.82 -12.14
C THR A 104 22.71 2.81 -12.99
N GLY A 105 21.49 2.42 -12.57
CA GLY A 105 20.70 1.45 -13.29
C GLY A 105 19.27 1.32 -12.74
N SER A 106 18.44 0.63 -13.49
CA SER A 106 17.07 0.31 -13.11
C SER A 106 16.78 -1.16 -13.40
N SER A 107 16.02 -1.82 -12.53
CA SER A 107 15.54 -3.17 -12.79
C SER A 107 14.40 -3.18 -13.82
N GLU A 108 14.08 -4.37 -14.30
CA GLU A 108 12.79 -4.57 -14.96
C GLU A 108 11.64 -4.38 -13.96
N ALA A 109 10.46 -4.08 -14.51
CA ALA A 109 9.26 -3.90 -13.72
C ALA A 109 8.56 -5.24 -13.50
N VAL A 110 8.05 -5.46 -12.30
CA VAL A 110 7.20 -6.59 -11.92
C VAL A 110 5.82 -6.08 -11.53
N SER A 111 4.78 -6.81 -11.86
CA SER A 111 3.39 -6.48 -11.54
C SER A 111 2.88 -7.35 -10.40
N PHE A 112 2.10 -6.76 -9.50
CA PHE A 112 1.37 -7.44 -8.43
C PHE A 112 -0.10 -7.01 -8.48
N GLY A 113 -1.01 -7.98 -8.42
CA GLY A 113 -2.43 -7.71 -8.29
C GLY A 113 -2.79 -7.26 -6.88
N VAL A 114 -3.64 -6.25 -6.75
CA VAL A 114 -4.24 -5.85 -5.47
C VAL A 114 -5.72 -6.20 -5.53
N MET A 115 -6.15 -7.10 -4.65
CA MET A 115 -7.54 -7.55 -4.64
C MET A 115 -8.49 -6.39 -4.36
N GLU A 116 -9.66 -6.45 -4.96
CA GLU A 116 -10.74 -5.53 -4.66
C GLU A 116 -11.25 -5.75 -3.23
N MET A 117 -11.48 -4.67 -2.50
CA MET A 117 -12.17 -4.71 -1.21
C MET A 117 -13.67 -4.63 -1.49
N ALA A 118 -14.41 -5.71 -1.18
CA ALA A 118 -15.86 -5.71 -1.30
C ALA A 118 -16.49 -4.75 -0.27
N ASP A 119 -17.51 -4.01 -0.66
CA ASP A 119 -18.19 -3.01 0.21
C ASP A 119 -18.77 -3.61 1.48
N GLU A 120 -19.15 -4.90 1.46
CA GLU A 120 -19.75 -5.62 2.57
C GLU A 120 -18.81 -6.67 3.19
N ASP A 121 -17.49 -6.52 3.01
CA ASP A 121 -16.55 -7.47 3.62
C ASP A 121 -16.65 -7.40 5.16
N ALA A 122 -16.91 -8.54 5.79
CA ALA A 122 -17.08 -8.63 7.24
C ALA A 122 -15.85 -8.18 8.06
N ARG A 123 -14.69 -8.03 7.42
CA ARG A 123 -13.47 -7.50 8.04
C ARG A 123 -13.41 -5.98 8.07
N LEU A 124 -14.34 -5.31 7.36
CA LEU A 124 -14.45 -3.85 7.42
C LEU A 124 -15.03 -3.43 8.78
N PRO A 125 -14.53 -2.35 9.39
CA PRO A 125 -15.07 -1.87 10.65
C PRO A 125 -16.50 -1.36 10.45
N THR A 126 -17.41 -1.84 11.28
CA THR A 126 -18.75 -1.25 11.37
C THR A 126 -18.67 0.09 12.09
N PRO A 127 -19.35 1.12 11.61
CA PRO A 127 -19.46 2.38 12.35
C PRO A 127 -20.19 2.15 13.67
N ASP A 128 -19.66 2.74 14.73
CA ASP A 128 -20.30 2.74 16.04
C ASP A 128 -21.25 3.95 16.11
N VAL A 129 -22.49 3.70 16.49
CA VAL A 129 -23.47 4.75 16.70
C VAL A 129 -23.45 5.13 18.17
N ALA A 130 -23.05 6.35 18.49
CA ALA A 130 -23.07 6.84 19.87
C ALA A 130 -24.50 6.79 20.42
N ASP A 131 -24.66 6.19 21.62
CA ASP A 131 -25.94 5.97 22.31
C ASP A 131 -26.84 4.85 21.78
N ASP A 132 -26.31 3.89 21.04
CA ASP A 132 -27.02 2.65 20.76
C ASP A 132 -27.09 1.81 22.02
N LYS A 133 -28.27 1.69 22.58
CA LYS A 133 -28.61 0.70 23.59
C LYS A 133 -29.60 -0.28 22.97
N ASP A 134 -29.14 -1.50 22.81
CA ASP A 134 -29.97 -2.61 22.32
C ASP A 134 -30.34 -2.55 20.81
N ASP A 135 -29.38 -2.19 19.93
CA ASP A 135 -29.55 -2.10 18.46
C ASP A 135 -30.72 -1.19 18.01
N THR A 136 -31.15 -0.28 18.87
CA THR A 136 -32.27 0.62 18.59
C THR A 136 -31.85 2.07 18.75
N LEU A 137 -31.89 2.83 17.66
CA LEU A 137 -31.57 4.24 17.64
C LEU A 137 -32.83 5.10 17.76
N ASP A 138 -33.02 5.83 18.86
CA ASP A 138 -34.09 6.80 18.95
C ASP A 138 -33.71 8.12 18.25
N VAL A 139 -34.13 8.23 16.98
CA VAL A 139 -33.80 9.39 16.12
C VAL A 139 -34.27 10.73 16.69
N ARG A 140 -35.22 10.72 17.65
CA ARG A 140 -35.70 11.95 18.30
C ARG A 140 -34.73 12.52 19.32
N LYS A 141 -33.77 11.72 19.75
CA LYS A 141 -32.74 12.10 20.74
C LYS A 141 -31.41 12.47 20.12
N LEU A 142 -31.29 12.34 18.80
CA LEU A 142 -30.03 12.62 18.10
C LEU A 142 -29.78 14.12 18.07
N SER A 143 -28.67 14.55 18.66
CA SER A 143 -28.11 15.86 18.41
C SER A 143 -27.28 15.83 17.11
N THR A 144 -27.28 16.95 16.38
CA THR A 144 -26.56 17.07 15.09
C THR A 144 -25.04 16.84 15.16
N ALA A 145 -24.49 16.70 16.37
CA ALA A 145 -23.04 16.57 16.59
C ALA A 145 -22.55 15.12 16.84
N ASP A 146 -23.44 14.15 17.10
CA ASP A 146 -23.03 12.84 17.66
C ASP A 146 -23.41 11.63 16.78
N LEU A 147 -23.77 11.84 15.53
CA LEU A 147 -24.49 10.85 14.74
C LEU A 147 -23.71 9.63 14.28
N LEU A 148 -22.42 9.73 14.05
CA LEU A 148 -21.60 8.62 13.57
C LEU A 148 -20.16 8.80 14.05
N LYS A 149 -19.70 7.89 14.89
CA LYS A 149 -18.28 7.76 15.20
C LYS A 149 -17.71 6.61 14.39
N SER A 150 -17.00 6.92 13.33
CA SER A 150 -16.15 5.96 12.66
C SER A 150 -14.80 5.90 13.38
N THR A 151 -14.41 4.74 13.86
CA THR A 151 -13.03 4.51 14.30
C THR A 151 -12.11 4.71 13.11
N ARG A 152 -10.97 5.36 13.33
CA ARG A 152 -9.97 5.55 12.28
C ARG A 152 -9.53 4.18 11.78
N TRP A 153 -9.83 3.89 10.53
CA TRP A 153 -9.50 2.63 9.91
C TRP A 153 -8.13 2.72 9.21
N VAL A 154 -7.28 1.72 9.44
CA VAL A 154 -5.89 1.72 8.93
C VAL A 154 -5.78 1.69 7.40
N HIS A 155 -6.82 1.20 6.72
CA HIS A 155 -6.88 1.16 5.26
C HIS A 155 -7.52 2.42 4.64
N GLN A 156 -7.87 3.41 5.46
CA GLN A 156 -8.46 4.65 4.95
C GLN A 156 -7.43 5.43 4.15
N ALA A 157 -7.72 5.68 2.88
CA ALA A 157 -6.92 6.50 1.98
C ALA A 157 -7.63 7.81 1.65
N ILE A 158 -6.85 8.81 1.24
CA ILE A 158 -7.40 10.09 0.76
C ILE A 158 -8.25 9.81 -0.49
N GLY A 159 -9.46 10.34 -0.51
CA GLY A 159 -10.40 10.17 -1.62
C GLY A 159 -11.40 9.01 -1.44
N HIS A 160 -11.24 8.19 -0.38
CA HIS A 160 -12.26 7.20 -0.05
C HIS A 160 -13.53 7.89 0.43
N THR A 161 -14.67 7.46 -0.12
CA THR A 161 -16.01 7.90 0.30
C THR A 161 -16.62 6.86 1.21
N VAL A 162 -17.15 7.29 2.34
CA VAL A 162 -17.90 6.44 3.27
C VAL A 162 -19.37 6.74 3.10
N TRP A 163 -20.16 5.71 2.83
CA TRP A 163 -21.61 5.80 2.72
C TRP A 163 -22.25 5.20 3.98
N GLY A 164 -23.14 5.92 4.63
CA GLY A 164 -24.01 5.39 5.68
C GLY A 164 -25.36 5.04 5.08
N ILE A 165 -25.76 3.77 5.19
CA ILE A 165 -27.10 3.31 4.80
C ILE A 165 -27.88 3.07 6.08
N TYR A 166 -29.05 3.72 6.19
CA TYR A 166 -29.95 3.55 7.32
C TYR A 166 -31.21 2.84 6.83
N GLU A 167 -31.48 1.68 7.40
CA GLU A 167 -32.75 1.01 7.21
C GLU A 167 -33.65 1.29 8.41
N GLY A 168 -34.74 2.01 8.16
CA GLY A 168 -35.71 2.34 9.19
C GLY A 168 -37.01 1.57 8.98
N VAL A 169 -37.55 0.97 10.03
CA VAL A 169 -38.93 0.47 10.10
C VAL A 169 -39.78 1.50 10.80
N ASN A 170 -40.95 1.86 10.21
CA ASN A 170 -41.89 2.68 10.88
C ASN A 170 -42.83 1.83 11.77
N GLU A 171 -43.45 2.46 12.79
CA GLU A 171 -44.31 1.77 13.75
C GLU A 171 -45.59 1.13 13.14
N GLN A 172 -45.80 1.25 11.84
CA GLN A 172 -46.93 0.64 11.13
C GLN A 172 -46.52 -0.56 10.27
N GLY A 173 -45.33 -1.08 10.44
CA GLY A 173 -44.60 -2.27 10.00
C GLY A 173 -45.11 -3.09 8.87
#